data_eb3a4e317797f2f9ec542a38c23463b1
#
_entry.id   eb3a4e317797f2f9ec542a38c23463b1
#
_cell.length_a   1.000
_cell.length_b   1.000
_cell.length_c   1.000
_cell.angle_alpha   90.00
_cell.angle_beta   90.00
_cell.angle_gamma   90.00
#
_symmetry.space_group_name_H-M   'P 1'
#
loop_
_entity.id
_entity.type
_entity.pdbx_description
1 polymer ?
#
loop_
_entity_poly.entity_id
_entity_poly.type
_entity_poly.pdbx_seq_one_letter_code
_entity_poly.pdbx_strand_id
1 'polypeptide(L)'
;MAYFWVNQKQTYKQEREGGYLWAPQYNSKGNQHWGWKTMRNVSPGDIILNNVNGALRSYCIASTAAYDFSKPAELGEEWEQLGWKIDALYIDLTKDIIISDHLDDIGELFPERYSPYSVEHKKANQSYLAELSQELGDALAMLGEIAVKTIKNKSSASNELDNPMTKAVLQSAGDNDFIPTATEKEMLVKQRLTQGRFRKDLMARYNERCAVMGLDVPSLLIASHIKPWSESSANEKNDVDNGFLLVAHLDKLFDQHLISFDIQGKIIISNTISHRQRSLLGLNTSMKINNLTPGNQRYLHHHRQQLK
;
A
#
# COMPACT_ATOMS: atom_id res chain seq x y z
N MET A 1 -1.18 -6.64 6.32
CA MET A 1 -2.41 -5.87 6.11
C MET A 1 -2.61 -5.80 4.60
N ALA A 2 -3.58 -6.50 4.12
CA ALA A 2 -3.99 -6.55 2.74
C ALA A 2 -5.24 -5.67 2.53
N TYR A 3 -5.53 -5.40 1.27
CA TYR A 3 -6.75 -4.70 0.87
C TYR A 3 -7.69 -5.64 0.16
N PHE A 4 -8.96 -5.49 0.45
CA PHE A 4 -10.05 -6.17 -0.23
C PHE A 4 -11.11 -5.18 -0.69
N TRP A 5 -11.91 -5.62 -1.64
CA TRP A 5 -13.09 -4.91 -2.14
C TRP A 5 -14.29 -5.82 -2.02
N VAL A 6 -15.34 -5.36 -1.37
CA VAL A 6 -16.61 -6.07 -1.30
C VAL A 6 -17.68 -5.33 -2.11
N ASN A 7 -18.42 -6.06 -2.93
CA ASN A 7 -19.59 -5.57 -3.64
C ASN A 7 -20.85 -5.92 -2.85
N GLN A 8 -21.39 -4.95 -2.13
CA GLN A 8 -22.59 -5.08 -1.32
C GLN A 8 -23.73 -4.27 -1.95
N LYS A 9 -24.87 -4.89 -2.21
CA LYS A 9 -26.08 -4.18 -2.68
C LYS A 9 -27.20 -4.32 -1.65
N GLN A 10 -27.80 -5.50 -1.60
CA GLN A 10 -28.97 -5.79 -0.76
C GLN A 10 -28.58 -6.01 0.70
N THR A 11 -27.39 -6.53 0.96
CA THR A 11 -26.92 -6.93 2.30
C THR A 11 -26.16 -5.84 3.02
N TYR A 12 -25.79 -4.73 2.37
CA TYR A 12 -24.94 -3.67 2.94
C TYR A 12 -25.43 -3.15 4.28
N LYS A 13 -26.73 -2.86 4.37
CA LYS A 13 -27.30 -2.31 5.61
C LYS A 13 -27.18 -3.31 6.78
N GLN A 14 -27.58 -4.56 6.54
CA GLN A 14 -27.58 -5.61 7.55
C GLN A 14 -26.16 -5.95 7.99
N GLU A 15 -25.24 -6.14 7.05
CA GLU A 15 -23.83 -6.45 7.34
C GLU A 15 -23.15 -5.31 8.10
N ARG A 16 -23.41 -4.06 7.69
CA ARG A 16 -22.87 -2.89 8.36
C ARG A 16 -23.40 -2.71 9.78
N GLU A 17 -24.73 -2.82 9.97
CA GLU A 17 -25.37 -2.73 11.28
C GLU A 17 -24.96 -3.89 12.20
N GLY A 18 -24.77 -5.08 11.64
CA GLY A 18 -24.33 -6.27 12.35
C GLY A 18 -22.82 -6.34 12.60
N GLY A 19 -22.02 -5.48 11.96
CA GLY A 19 -20.57 -5.46 12.12
C GLY A 19 -19.88 -6.71 11.54
N TYR A 20 -20.33 -7.21 10.40
CA TYR A 20 -19.77 -8.41 9.78
C TYR A 20 -19.83 -8.37 8.26
N LEU A 21 -19.10 -9.29 7.60
CA LEU A 21 -19.31 -9.73 6.24
C LEU A 21 -19.72 -11.19 6.25
N TRP A 22 -20.64 -11.57 5.35
CA TRP A 22 -21.06 -12.96 5.23
C TRP A 22 -21.24 -13.37 3.77
N ALA A 23 -20.73 -14.53 3.40
CA ALA A 23 -20.94 -15.13 2.09
C ALA A 23 -21.22 -16.62 2.20
N PRO A 24 -22.08 -17.20 1.33
CA PRO A 24 -22.33 -18.64 1.34
C PRO A 24 -21.08 -19.41 0.90
N GLN A 25 -20.91 -20.62 1.41
CA GLN A 25 -19.83 -21.50 0.98
C GLN A 25 -20.09 -22.10 -0.41
N TYR A 26 -21.33 -22.38 -0.70
CA TYR A 26 -21.78 -22.98 -1.96
C TYR A 26 -23.07 -22.31 -2.42
N ASN A 27 -23.37 -22.41 -3.71
CA ASN A 27 -24.68 -22.08 -4.25
C ASN A 27 -25.61 -23.32 -4.18
N SER A 28 -26.87 -23.16 -4.55
CA SER A 28 -27.87 -24.22 -4.58
C SER A 28 -27.52 -25.44 -5.47
N LYS A 29 -26.55 -25.29 -6.37
CA LYS A 29 -26.00 -26.36 -7.22
C LYS A 29 -24.71 -26.99 -6.68
N GLY A 30 -24.27 -26.63 -5.46
CA GLY A 30 -23.06 -27.10 -4.86
C GLY A 30 -21.77 -26.48 -5.41
N ASN A 31 -21.84 -25.43 -6.22
CA ASN A 31 -20.65 -24.74 -6.76
C ASN A 31 -20.19 -23.62 -5.84
N GLN A 32 -18.88 -23.47 -5.76
CA GLN A 32 -18.25 -22.33 -5.04
C GLN A 32 -17.94 -21.22 -6.02
N HIS A 33 -18.33 -19.99 -5.67
CA HIS A 33 -17.90 -18.80 -6.40
C HIS A 33 -16.55 -18.30 -5.87
N TRP A 34 -15.67 -17.86 -6.78
CA TRP A 34 -14.34 -17.39 -6.39
C TRP A 34 -14.39 -16.25 -5.37
N GLY A 35 -15.29 -15.28 -5.54
CA GLY A 35 -15.45 -14.15 -4.63
C GLY A 35 -15.94 -14.53 -3.23
N TRP A 36 -16.56 -15.71 -3.05
CA TRP A 36 -16.88 -16.24 -1.72
C TRP A 36 -15.66 -16.90 -1.09
N LYS A 37 -14.87 -17.65 -1.88
CA LYS A 37 -13.61 -18.26 -1.41
C LYS A 37 -12.62 -17.24 -0.91
N THR A 38 -12.59 -16.04 -1.51
CA THR A 38 -11.71 -14.93 -1.11
C THR A 38 -11.92 -14.53 0.35
N MET A 39 -13.09 -14.80 0.95
CA MET A 39 -13.31 -14.59 2.40
C MET A 39 -12.22 -15.23 3.25
N ARG A 40 -11.75 -16.42 2.86
CA ARG A 40 -10.73 -17.19 3.61
C ARG A 40 -9.32 -16.59 3.57
N ASN A 41 -9.07 -15.61 2.69
CA ASN A 41 -7.79 -14.92 2.59
C ASN A 41 -7.69 -13.74 3.56
N VAL A 42 -8.84 -13.30 4.10
CA VAL A 42 -8.88 -12.15 5.01
C VAL A 42 -8.31 -12.52 6.37
N SER A 43 -7.45 -11.65 6.87
CA SER A 43 -6.84 -11.74 8.21
C SER A 43 -7.26 -10.56 9.07
N PRO A 44 -7.25 -10.70 10.41
CA PRO A 44 -7.50 -9.58 11.30
C PRO A 44 -6.58 -8.38 11.00
N GLY A 45 -7.16 -7.18 10.95
CA GLY A 45 -6.46 -5.94 10.61
C GLY A 45 -6.41 -5.61 9.11
N ASP A 46 -6.92 -6.47 8.23
CA ASP A 46 -7.07 -6.15 6.80
C ASP A 46 -8.17 -5.14 6.56
N ILE A 47 -8.03 -4.34 5.51
CA ILE A 47 -8.97 -3.28 5.13
C ILE A 47 -9.83 -3.79 3.98
N ILE A 48 -11.15 -3.68 4.13
CA ILE A 48 -12.13 -4.07 3.13
C ILE A 48 -12.93 -2.84 2.71
N LEU A 49 -12.83 -2.45 1.44
CA LEU A 49 -13.50 -1.31 0.85
C LEU A 49 -14.91 -1.71 0.39
N ASN A 50 -15.92 -1.00 0.86
CA ASN A 50 -17.32 -1.36 0.66
C ASN A 50 -17.92 -0.60 -0.51
N ASN A 51 -18.08 -1.28 -1.63
CA ASN A 51 -18.75 -0.73 -2.82
C ASN A 51 -20.24 -1.02 -2.77
N VAL A 52 -21.02 0.06 -2.88
CA VAL A 52 -22.48 0.02 -2.93
C VAL A 52 -22.95 0.78 -4.16
N ASN A 53 -23.49 0.07 -5.14
CA ASN A 53 -24.00 0.65 -6.38
C ASN A 53 -22.99 1.51 -7.17
N GLY A 54 -21.72 1.12 -7.21
CA GLY A 54 -20.68 1.80 -7.98
C GLY A 54 -19.95 2.92 -7.24
N ALA A 55 -20.28 3.13 -5.96
CA ALA A 55 -19.59 4.07 -5.10
C ALA A 55 -19.01 3.35 -3.86
N LEU A 56 -17.79 3.68 -3.45
CA LEU A 56 -17.29 3.32 -2.13
C LEU A 56 -17.90 4.28 -1.11
N ARG A 57 -18.60 3.72 -0.11
CA ARG A 57 -19.30 4.49 0.92
C ARG A 57 -18.66 4.36 2.30
N SER A 58 -18.04 3.24 2.54
CA SER A 58 -17.39 2.93 3.80
C SER A 58 -16.22 1.99 3.55
N TYR A 59 -15.44 1.77 4.56
CA TYR A 59 -14.52 0.65 4.66
C TYR A 59 -14.75 -0.07 5.97
N CYS A 60 -14.30 -1.32 6.07
CA CYS A 60 -14.24 -1.99 7.34
C CYS A 60 -12.86 -2.59 7.59
N ILE A 61 -12.56 -2.74 8.89
CA ILE A 61 -11.36 -3.40 9.37
C ILE A 61 -11.78 -4.77 9.87
N ALA A 62 -11.23 -5.83 9.28
CA ALA A 62 -11.49 -7.20 9.72
C ALA A 62 -11.03 -7.39 11.17
N SER A 63 -11.93 -7.85 12.04
CA SER A 63 -11.63 -8.16 13.43
C SER A 63 -11.26 -9.64 13.61
N THR A 64 -11.75 -10.51 12.72
CA THR A 64 -11.48 -11.94 12.70
C THR A 64 -11.04 -12.41 11.31
N ALA A 65 -10.38 -13.56 11.22
CA ALA A 65 -10.35 -14.34 9.99
C ALA A 65 -11.74 -14.90 9.70
N ALA A 66 -11.97 -15.41 8.48
CA ALA A 66 -13.23 -16.06 8.14
C ALA A 66 -13.42 -17.35 8.94
N TYR A 67 -14.63 -17.55 9.45
CA TYR A 67 -15.05 -18.75 10.16
C TYR A 67 -16.42 -19.23 9.67
N ASP A 68 -16.70 -20.51 9.87
CA ASP A 68 -17.97 -21.11 9.48
C ASP A 68 -19.11 -20.56 10.34
N PHE A 69 -20.16 -20.07 9.69
CA PHE A 69 -21.30 -19.47 10.37
C PHE A 69 -22.58 -19.70 9.58
N SER A 70 -23.65 -20.02 10.29
CA SER A 70 -24.98 -20.12 9.68
C SER A 70 -25.40 -18.75 9.19
N LYS A 71 -26.19 -18.75 8.11
CA LYS A 71 -26.73 -17.52 7.55
C LYS A 71 -27.40 -16.64 8.62
N PRO A 72 -26.98 -15.37 8.79
CA PRO A 72 -27.68 -14.43 9.65
C PRO A 72 -29.15 -14.29 9.22
N ALA A 73 -30.06 -14.29 10.18
CA ALA A 73 -31.51 -14.26 9.92
C ALA A 73 -31.96 -13.03 9.15
N GLU A 74 -31.27 -11.90 9.35
CA GLU A 74 -31.52 -10.62 8.71
C GLU A 74 -31.18 -10.58 7.21
N LEU A 75 -30.46 -11.56 6.67
CA LEU A 75 -30.07 -11.62 5.25
C LEU A 75 -31.16 -12.25 4.33
N GLY A 76 -32.35 -12.52 4.86
CA GLY A 76 -33.46 -13.06 4.07
C GLY A 76 -33.31 -14.54 3.71
N GLU A 77 -34.21 -15.07 2.85
CA GLU A 77 -34.27 -16.49 2.52
C GLU A 77 -33.49 -16.90 1.27
N GLU A 78 -32.95 -15.95 0.53
CA GLU A 78 -32.39 -16.17 -0.82
C GLU A 78 -31.04 -16.91 -0.86
N TRP A 79 -30.39 -17.13 0.30
CA TRP A 79 -29.04 -17.69 0.40
C TRP A 79 -29.01 -19.03 1.12
N GLU A 80 -28.03 -19.87 0.79
CA GLU A 80 -27.76 -21.12 1.47
C GLU A 80 -27.43 -20.91 2.94
N GLN A 81 -27.72 -21.92 3.81
CA GLN A 81 -27.63 -21.78 5.25
C GLN A 81 -26.20 -21.74 5.80
N LEU A 82 -25.24 -22.40 5.13
CA LEU A 82 -23.84 -22.45 5.58
C LEU A 82 -22.99 -21.43 4.82
N GLY A 83 -22.30 -20.60 5.55
CA GLY A 83 -21.45 -19.55 4.99
C GLY A 83 -20.15 -19.34 5.75
N TRP A 84 -19.35 -18.42 5.28
CA TRP A 84 -18.22 -17.84 5.98
C TRP A 84 -18.60 -16.46 6.49
N LYS A 85 -18.24 -16.20 7.74
CA LYS A 85 -18.42 -14.89 8.39
C LYS A 85 -17.06 -14.30 8.77
N ILE A 86 -16.95 -12.97 8.64
CA ILE A 86 -15.83 -12.17 9.15
C ILE A 86 -16.47 -11.08 10.00
N ASP A 87 -16.08 -10.98 11.27
CA ASP A 87 -16.48 -9.84 12.09
C ASP A 87 -15.61 -8.64 11.70
N ALA A 88 -16.21 -7.48 11.56
CA ALA A 88 -15.56 -6.30 11.00
C ALA A 88 -16.09 -5.00 11.62
N LEU A 89 -15.20 -4.04 11.82
CA LEU A 89 -15.55 -2.68 12.25
C LEU A 89 -15.77 -1.80 11.01
N TYR A 90 -17.01 -1.38 10.79
CA TYR A 90 -17.37 -0.48 9.68
C TYR A 90 -17.10 0.97 10.04
N ILE A 91 -16.53 1.72 9.10
CA ILE A 91 -16.21 3.14 9.21
C ILE A 91 -16.67 3.82 7.92
N ASP A 92 -17.53 4.84 8.04
CA ASP A 92 -18.02 5.59 6.88
C ASP A 92 -16.91 6.47 6.31
N LEU A 93 -16.90 6.62 5.00
CA LEU A 93 -16.09 7.62 4.33
C LEU A 93 -16.72 9.00 4.54
N THR A 94 -15.90 10.04 4.61
CA THR A 94 -16.36 11.44 4.70
C THR A 94 -17.14 11.87 3.47
N LYS A 95 -16.86 11.25 2.32
CA LYS A 95 -17.51 11.46 1.03
C LYS A 95 -17.50 10.15 0.23
N ASP A 96 -18.62 9.84 -0.42
CA ASP A 96 -18.71 8.71 -1.35
C ASP A 96 -17.72 8.89 -2.50
N ILE A 97 -16.99 7.82 -2.86
CA ILE A 97 -16.09 7.80 -4.00
C ILE A 97 -16.79 7.09 -5.15
N ILE A 98 -17.15 7.85 -6.17
CA ILE A 98 -17.74 7.31 -7.41
C ILE A 98 -16.58 6.81 -8.27
N ILE A 99 -16.45 5.50 -8.42
CA ILE A 99 -15.29 4.88 -9.07
C ILE A 99 -15.14 5.33 -10.53
N SER A 100 -16.24 5.51 -11.25
CA SER A 100 -16.22 5.96 -12.65
C SER A 100 -15.51 7.31 -12.84
N ASP A 101 -15.52 8.16 -11.84
CA ASP A 101 -14.96 9.52 -11.92
C ASP A 101 -13.43 9.53 -11.75
N HIS A 102 -12.86 8.40 -11.35
CA HIS A 102 -11.42 8.24 -11.06
C HIS A 102 -10.73 7.23 -11.99
N LEU A 103 -11.42 6.71 -13.01
CA LEU A 103 -10.87 5.66 -13.88
C LEU A 103 -9.63 6.09 -14.67
N ASP A 104 -9.50 7.37 -14.98
CA ASP A 104 -8.30 7.90 -15.65
C ASP A 104 -7.04 7.75 -14.77
N ASP A 105 -7.22 7.73 -13.44
CA ASP A 105 -6.12 7.62 -12.48
C ASP A 105 -5.89 6.19 -11.99
N ILE A 106 -6.95 5.41 -11.79
CA ILE A 106 -6.87 4.07 -11.15
C ILE A 106 -7.28 2.92 -12.07
N GLY A 107 -7.76 3.21 -13.29
CA GLY A 107 -8.32 2.19 -14.19
C GLY A 107 -7.31 1.09 -14.54
N GLU A 108 -6.05 1.47 -14.80
CA GLU A 108 -4.98 0.51 -15.13
C GLU A 108 -4.55 -0.36 -13.95
N LEU A 109 -4.91 -0.01 -12.72
CA LEU A 109 -4.59 -0.78 -11.51
C LEU A 109 -5.57 -1.92 -11.25
N PHE A 110 -6.74 -1.92 -11.91
CA PHE A 110 -7.69 -3.03 -11.80
C PHE A 110 -7.16 -4.27 -12.50
N PRO A 111 -7.24 -5.44 -11.86
CA PRO A 111 -6.74 -6.68 -12.45
C PRO A 111 -7.62 -7.11 -13.64
N GLU A 112 -7.01 -7.70 -14.67
CA GLU A 112 -7.73 -8.25 -15.83
C GLU A 112 -8.65 -9.43 -15.44
N ARG A 113 -8.22 -10.24 -14.46
CA ARG A 113 -8.98 -11.40 -13.97
C ARG A 113 -9.41 -11.18 -12.52
N TYR A 114 -10.60 -11.67 -12.19
CA TYR A 114 -11.18 -11.55 -10.85
C TYR A 114 -11.33 -10.12 -10.36
N SER A 115 -11.42 -9.16 -11.31
CA SER A 115 -11.62 -7.75 -10.99
C SER A 115 -12.97 -7.53 -10.29
N PRO A 116 -13.00 -6.74 -9.22
CA PRO A 116 -14.27 -6.35 -8.58
C PRO A 116 -15.06 -5.33 -9.39
N TYR A 117 -14.41 -4.67 -10.35
CA TYR A 117 -14.99 -3.60 -11.17
C TYR A 117 -14.59 -3.75 -12.63
N SER A 118 -15.51 -3.52 -13.55
CA SER A 118 -15.25 -3.47 -14.99
C SER A 118 -14.97 -2.04 -15.40
N VAL A 119 -13.71 -1.77 -15.76
CA VAL A 119 -13.28 -0.45 -16.26
C VAL A 119 -13.98 -0.11 -17.57
N GLU A 120 -14.06 -1.07 -18.51
CA GLU A 120 -14.72 -0.92 -19.81
C GLU A 120 -16.20 -0.56 -19.66
N HIS A 121 -16.92 -1.27 -18.80
CA HIS A 121 -18.37 -1.06 -18.61
C HIS A 121 -18.71 -0.08 -17.48
N LYS A 122 -17.71 0.48 -16.81
CA LYS A 122 -17.85 1.43 -15.70
C LYS A 122 -18.82 0.98 -14.61
N LYS A 123 -18.76 -0.32 -14.23
CA LYS A 123 -19.67 -0.93 -13.24
C LYS A 123 -18.99 -2.00 -12.40
N ALA A 124 -19.54 -2.22 -11.21
CA ALA A 124 -19.13 -3.32 -10.36
C ALA A 124 -19.45 -4.68 -10.99
N ASN A 125 -18.52 -5.63 -10.91
CA ASN A 125 -18.70 -7.00 -11.34
C ASN A 125 -19.54 -7.79 -10.33
N GLN A 126 -20.12 -8.91 -10.79
CA GLN A 126 -20.90 -9.82 -9.93
C GLN A 126 -19.97 -10.73 -9.12
N SER A 127 -19.18 -10.11 -8.24
CA SER A 127 -18.36 -10.82 -7.26
C SER A 127 -18.63 -10.24 -5.88
N TYR A 128 -18.59 -11.06 -4.83
CA TYR A 128 -18.79 -10.56 -3.48
C TYR A 128 -17.53 -9.89 -2.96
N LEU A 129 -16.44 -10.64 -2.80
CA LEU A 129 -15.17 -10.15 -2.26
C LEU A 129 -14.03 -10.40 -3.25
N ALA A 130 -13.18 -9.42 -3.47
CA ALA A 130 -11.97 -9.50 -4.27
C ALA A 130 -10.78 -8.97 -3.48
N GLU A 131 -9.65 -9.66 -3.58
CA GLU A 131 -8.37 -9.16 -3.07
C GLU A 131 -7.82 -8.13 -4.06
N LEU A 132 -7.29 -7.03 -3.55
CA LEU A 132 -6.71 -5.95 -4.34
C LEU A 132 -5.18 -5.99 -4.29
N SER A 133 -4.55 -5.49 -5.36
CA SER A 133 -3.12 -5.18 -5.28
C SER A 133 -2.87 -4.10 -4.23
N GLN A 134 -1.66 -4.07 -3.66
CA GLN A 134 -1.29 -3.03 -2.71
C GLN A 134 -1.41 -1.63 -3.34
N GLU A 135 -1.08 -1.49 -4.62
CA GLU A 135 -1.14 -0.23 -5.36
C GLU A 135 -2.58 0.29 -5.50
N LEU A 136 -3.52 -0.58 -5.92
CA LEU A 136 -4.93 -0.20 -6.04
C LEU A 136 -5.53 0.08 -4.66
N GLY A 137 -5.22 -0.75 -3.67
CA GLY A 137 -5.68 -0.56 -2.30
C GLY A 137 -5.21 0.75 -1.69
N ASP A 138 -3.93 1.10 -1.86
CA ASP A 138 -3.36 2.36 -1.39
C ASP A 138 -3.97 3.57 -2.11
N ALA A 139 -4.20 3.48 -3.43
CA ALA A 139 -4.85 4.54 -4.20
C ALA A 139 -6.28 4.80 -3.73
N LEU A 140 -7.08 3.73 -3.55
CA LEU A 140 -8.45 3.84 -3.06
C LEU A 140 -8.54 4.30 -1.61
N ALA A 141 -7.64 3.82 -0.75
CA ALA A 141 -7.56 4.26 0.65
C ALA A 141 -7.25 5.75 0.74
N MET A 142 -6.44 6.26 -0.18
CA MET A 142 -6.12 7.67 -0.25
C MET A 142 -7.28 8.51 -0.76
N LEU A 143 -7.98 8.08 -1.82
CA LEU A 143 -9.20 8.73 -2.29
C LEU A 143 -10.25 8.81 -1.16
N GLY A 144 -10.33 7.77 -0.32
CA GLY A 144 -11.24 7.68 0.82
C GLY A 144 -10.74 8.32 2.12
N GLU A 145 -9.56 8.94 2.11
CA GLU A 145 -8.94 9.53 3.32
C GLU A 145 -8.76 8.54 4.47
N ILE A 146 -8.57 7.26 4.14
CA ILE A 146 -8.44 6.19 5.14
C ILE A 146 -7.08 6.30 5.83
N ALA A 147 -7.07 6.50 7.14
CA ALA A 147 -5.86 6.67 7.95
C ALA A 147 -5.13 5.33 8.20
N VAL A 148 -4.60 4.73 7.14
CA VAL A 148 -3.95 3.39 7.15
C VAL A 148 -2.80 3.30 8.15
N LYS A 149 -2.04 4.38 8.37
CA LYS A 149 -0.94 4.41 9.35
C LYS A 149 -1.44 4.23 10.80
N THR A 150 -2.58 4.83 11.12
CA THR A 150 -3.20 4.71 12.44
C THR A 150 -3.74 3.30 12.68
N ILE A 151 -4.24 2.63 11.63
CA ILE A 151 -4.74 1.25 11.70
C ILE A 151 -3.58 0.27 11.92
N LYS A 152 -2.47 0.44 11.21
CA LYS A 152 -1.25 -0.39 11.40
C LYS A 152 -0.72 -0.32 12.83
N ASN A 153 -0.72 0.87 13.44
CA ASN A 153 -0.27 1.05 14.81
C ASN A 153 -1.22 0.42 15.85
N LYS A 154 -2.53 0.36 15.58
CA LYS A 154 -3.50 -0.30 16.47
C LYS A 154 -3.45 -1.82 16.42
N SER A 155 -3.16 -2.41 15.26
CA SER A 155 -3.04 -3.88 15.15
C SER A 155 -1.73 -4.44 15.72
N SER A 156 -0.66 -3.66 15.79
CA SER A 156 0.58 -4.01 16.48
C SER A 156 0.57 -3.74 17.99
N ALA A 157 -0.33 -2.89 18.46
CA ALA A 157 -0.40 -2.50 19.88
C ALA A 157 -1.08 -3.53 20.81
N SER A 158 -1.65 -4.60 20.28
CA SER A 158 -2.25 -5.66 21.12
C SER A 158 -1.23 -6.52 21.87
N ASN A 159 0.08 -6.37 21.62
CA ASN A 159 1.15 -7.14 22.27
C ASN A 159 2.19 -6.32 23.07
N GLU A 160 2.02 -5.01 23.20
CA GLU A 160 3.01 -4.13 23.89
C GLU A 160 2.42 -3.16 24.92
N LEU A 161 1.36 -3.53 25.63
CA LEU A 161 0.66 -2.63 26.56
C LEU A 161 1.32 -2.49 27.95
N ASP A 162 2.53 -3.01 28.18
CA ASP A 162 3.21 -2.95 29.49
C ASP A 162 4.57 -2.22 29.52
N ASN A 163 4.86 -1.32 28.56
CA ASN A 163 6.11 -0.55 28.62
C ASN A 163 5.89 0.90 29.07
N PRO A 164 6.40 1.34 30.23
CA PRO A 164 6.22 2.70 30.76
C PRO A 164 6.80 3.83 29.90
N MET A 165 7.70 3.51 28.97
CA MET A 165 8.34 4.49 28.09
C MET A 165 7.42 4.92 26.91
N THR A 166 6.48 4.08 26.53
CA THR A 166 5.51 4.37 25.47
C THR A 166 4.45 5.39 25.91
N LYS A 167 4.20 5.47 27.24
CA LYS A 167 3.22 6.41 27.81
C LYS A 167 3.71 7.85 27.80
N ALA A 168 5.02 8.09 27.87
CA ALA A 168 5.60 9.43 27.88
C ALA A 168 5.66 10.09 26.49
N VAL A 169 5.80 9.27 25.42
CA VAL A 169 5.85 9.77 24.03
C VAL A 169 4.46 10.14 23.49
N LEU A 170 3.40 9.49 23.98
CA LEU A 170 2.02 9.80 23.59
C LEU A 170 1.45 11.08 24.19
N GLN A 171 2.09 11.64 25.24
CA GLN A 171 1.68 12.90 25.88
C GLN A 171 2.32 14.15 25.25
N SER A 172 3.30 14.01 24.36
CA SER A 172 3.98 15.14 23.71
C SER A 172 3.60 15.41 22.25
N ALA A 173 2.71 14.59 21.68
CA ALA A 173 2.13 14.86 20.34
C ALA A 173 0.84 15.67 20.52
N GLY A 174 1.02 17.00 20.62
CA GLY A 174 -0.09 17.96 20.62
C GLY A 174 -0.88 17.90 19.31
N ASP A 175 -2.18 18.08 19.45
CA ASP A 175 -3.20 18.19 18.41
C ASP A 175 -2.74 19.12 17.27
N ASN A 176 -2.49 18.56 16.12
CA ASN A 176 -2.57 19.24 14.85
C ASN A 176 -3.34 18.34 13.89
N ASP A 177 -4.67 18.44 13.94
CA ASP A 177 -5.57 17.96 12.90
C ASP A 177 -5.35 18.78 11.61
N PHE A 178 -4.28 18.49 10.88
CA PHE A 178 -4.11 18.99 9.53
C PHE A 178 -4.99 18.16 8.60
N ILE A 179 -6.16 18.69 8.27
CA ILE A 179 -7.05 18.14 7.23
C ILE A 179 -6.61 18.77 5.90
N PRO A 180 -5.93 18.02 5.00
CA PRO A 180 -5.49 18.57 3.71
C PRO A 180 -6.69 19.01 2.87
N THR A 181 -6.55 20.10 2.13
CA THR A 181 -7.56 20.60 1.19
C THR A 181 -7.77 19.61 0.02
N ALA A 182 -8.86 19.73 -0.73
CA ALA A 182 -9.16 18.89 -1.89
C ALA A 182 -7.99 18.88 -2.91
N THR A 183 -7.38 20.03 -3.14
CA THR A 183 -6.22 20.19 -4.05
C THR A 183 -4.96 19.48 -3.53
N GLU A 184 -4.71 19.52 -2.22
CA GLU A 184 -3.59 18.80 -1.60
C GLU A 184 -3.81 17.29 -1.63
N LYS A 185 -5.07 16.84 -1.54
CA LYS A 185 -5.45 15.44 -1.67
C LYS A 185 -5.23 14.92 -3.09
N GLU A 186 -5.64 15.65 -4.12
CA GLU A 186 -5.36 15.32 -5.52
C GLU A 186 -3.85 15.27 -5.79
N MET A 187 -3.08 16.22 -5.24
CA MET A 187 -1.62 16.19 -5.32
C MET A 187 -1.01 14.94 -4.67
N LEU A 188 -1.52 14.51 -3.50
CA LEU A 188 -1.04 13.31 -2.81
C LEU A 188 -1.38 12.02 -3.58
N VAL A 189 -2.57 11.92 -4.18
CA VAL A 189 -2.95 10.80 -5.06
C VAL A 189 -2.03 10.73 -6.26
N LYS A 190 -1.87 11.84 -6.97
CA LYS A 190 -0.97 11.95 -8.13
C LYS A 190 0.48 11.61 -7.76
N GLN A 191 0.92 12.01 -6.58
CA GLN A 191 2.25 11.70 -6.06
C GLN A 191 2.47 10.19 -5.86
N ARG A 192 1.50 9.45 -5.31
CA ARG A 192 1.63 8.00 -5.09
C ARG A 192 1.51 7.19 -6.38
N LEU A 193 0.62 7.57 -7.27
CA LEU A 193 0.53 6.96 -8.60
C LEU A 193 1.86 7.13 -9.37
N THR A 194 2.45 8.32 -9.28
CA THR A 194 3.78 8.63 -9.82
C THR A 194 4.87 7.76 -9.17
N GLN A 195 4.84 7.57 -7.85
CA GLN A 195 5.79 6.69 -7.14
C GLN A 195 5.63 5.22 -7.53
N GLY A 196 4.40 4.73 -7.74
CA GLY A 196 4.13 3.37 -8.21
C GLY A 196 4.73 3.12 -9.59
N ARG A 197 4.53 4.07 -10.53
CA ARG A 197 5.11 4.01 -11.87
C ARG A 197 6.63 4.07 -11.84
N PHE A 198 7.19 5.02 -11.10
CA PHE A 198 8.63 5.15 -10.90
C PHE A 198 9.27 3.87 -10.36
N ARG A 199 8.61 3.22 -9.36
CA ARG A 199 9.05 1.92 -8.85
C ARG A 199 9.02 0.84 -9.93
N LYS A 200 7.95 0.74 -10.71
CA LYS A 200 7.81 -0.24 -11.80
C LYS A 200 8.93 -0.07 -12.83
N ASP A 201 9.22 1.15 -13.22
CA ASP A 201 10.25 1.47 -14.20
C ASP A 201 11.66 1.16 -13.67
N LEU A 202 11.94 1.43 -12.39
CA LEU A 202 13.20 1.03 -11.75
C LEU A 202 13.33 -0.49 -11.59
N MET A 203 12.26 -1.21 -11.23
CA MET A 203 12.25 -2.66 -11.18
C MET A 203 12.61 -3.26 -12.54
N ALA A 204 12.00 -2.76 -13.62
CA ALA A 204 12.33 -3.18 -14.99
C ALA A 204 13.78 -2.86 -15.36
N ARG A 205 14.25 -1.62 -15.05
CA ARG A 205 15.61 -1.18 -15.37
C ARG A 205 16.71 -2.02 -14.71
N TYR A 206 16.51 -2.40 -13.46
CA TYR A 206 17.47 -3.17 -12.66
C TYR A 206 17.19 -4.68 -12.67
N ASN A 207 16.26 -5.16 -13.52
CA ASN A 207 15.86 -6.57 -13.59
C ASN A 207 15.50 -7.14 -12.21
N GLU A 208 14.70 -6.37 -11.45
CA GLU A 208 14.26 -6.71 -10.09
C GLU A 208 15.41 -7.01 -9.12
N ARG A 209 16.58 -6.37 -9.30
CA ARG A 209 17.77 -6.56 -8.48
C ARG A 209 18.27 -5.26 -7.88
N CYS A 210 18.76 -5.34 -6.64
CA CYS A 210 19.44 -4.21 -6.02
C CYS A 210 20.60 -3.74 -6.90
N ALA A 211 20.63 -2.44 -7.20
CA ALA A 211 21.66 -1.83 -8.06
C ALA A 211 23.09 -1.97 -7.52
N VAL A 212 23.26 -2.19 -6.22
CA VAL A 212 24.57 -2.33 -5.55
C VAL A 212 24.89 -3.78 -5.21
N MET A 213 23.98 -4.47 -4.53
CA MET A 213 24.20 -5.82 -3.99
C MET A 213 23.77 -6.94 -4.95
N GLY A 214 22.97 -6.65 -5.97
CA GLY A 214 22.43 -7.64 -6.88
C GLY A 214 21.38 -8.57 -6.24
N LEU A 215 20.92 -8.29 -5.01
CA LEU A 215 19.86 -9.06 -4.34
C LEU A 215 18.56 -8.97 -5.14
N ASP A 216 17.92 -10.11 -5.40
CA ASP A 216 16.72 -10.28 -6.22
C ASP A 216 15.48 -10.71 -5.41
N VAL A 217 15.28 -10.06 -4.26
CA VAL A 217 14.09 -10.24 -3.42
C VAL A 217 13.22 -8.98 -3.51
N PRO A 218 12.18 -8.92 -4.38
CA PRO A 218 11.42 -7.72 -4.69
C PRO A 218 10.82 -7.02 -3.47
N SER A 219 10.41 -7.78 -2.45
CA SER A 219 9.86 -7.24 -1.19
C SER A 219 10.86 -6.45 -0.34
N LEU A 220 12.17 -6.65 -0.57
CA LEU A 220 13.24 -5.95 0.14
C LEU A 220 13.83 -4.78 -0.66
N LEU A 221 13.35 -4.57 -1.91
CA LEU A 221 13.84 -3.53 -2.79
C LEU A 221 12.99 -2.25 -2.67
N ILE A 222 13.66 -1.12 -2.64
CA ILE A 222 13.06 0.22 -2.57
C ILE A 222 13.49 1.03 -3.78
N ALA A 223 12.53 1.71 -4.39
CA ALA A 223 12.77 2.70 -5.45
C ALA A 223 13.21 4.01 -4.80
N SER A 224 14.52 4.20 -4.70
CA SER A 224 15.17 5.31 -4.01
C SER A 224 15.42 6.47 -4.98
N HIS A 225 14.94 7.68 -4.66
CA HIS A 225 15.28 8.88 -5.44
C HIS A 225 16.70 9.36 -5.10
N ILE A 226 17.47 9.74 -6.12
CA ILE A 226 18.82 10.30 -5.95
C ILE A 226 18.72 11.75 -5.46
N LYS A 227 17.96 12.59 -6.16
CA LYS A 227 17.56 13.91 -5.69
C LYS A 227 16.25 13.78 -4.93
N PRO A 228 16.17 14.23 -3.67
CA PRO A 228 14.97 14.05 -2.85
C PRO A 228 13.69 14.47 -3.55
N TRP A 229 12.61 13.74 -3.32
CA TRP A 229 11.29 14.04 -3.88
C TRP A 229 10.84 15.48 -3.62
N SER A 230 11.08 15.99 -2.41
CA SER A 230 10.73 17.36 -2.00
C SER A 230 11.45 18.45 -2.79
N GLU A 231 12.64 18.14 -3.31
CA GLU A 231 13.50 19.06 -4.06
C GLU A 231 13.36 18.87 -5.58
N SER A 232 12.64 17.83 -6.01
CA SER A 232 12.50 17.46 -7.42
C SER A 232 11.30 18.16 -8.08
N SER A 233 11.50 18.66 -9.30
CA SER A 233 10.42 19.14 -10.17
C SER A 233 9.50 17.98 -10.60
N ALA A 234 8.34 18.30 -11.17
CA ALA A 234 7.38 17.28 -11.63
C ALA A 234 7.99 16.29 -12.63
N ASN A 235 8.87 16.74 -13.52
CA ASN A 235 9.56 15.88 -14.47
C ASN A 235 10.63 15.02 -13.80
N GLU A 236 11.41 15.58 -12.86
CA GLU A 236 12.47 14.87 -12.16
C GLU A 236 11.93 13.77 -11.23
N LYS A 237 10.71 13.94 -10.71
CA LYS A 237 10.01 12.93 -9.88
C LYS A 237 9.71 11.65 -10.63
N ASN A 238 9.53 11.73 -11.96
CA ASN A 238 9.22 10.59 -12.82
C ASN A 238 10.42 10.12 -13.63
N ASP A 239 11.54 10.83 -13.55
CA ASP A 239 12.75 10.48 -14.30
C ASP A 239 13.41 9.25 -13.68
N VAL A 240 13.43 8.15 -14.42
CA VAL A 240 14.09 6.89 -14.02
C VAL A 240 15.59 7.11 -13.74
N ASP A 241 16.22 8.10 -14.38
CA ASP A 241 17.59 8.48 -14.09
C ASP A 241 17.76 9.18 -12.73
N ASN A 242 16.66 9.66 -12.13
CA ASN A 242 16.65 10.16 -10.76
C ASN A 242 16.43 9.03 -9.72
N GLY A 243 16.77 7.80 -10.04
CA GLY A 243 16.53 6.72 -9.10
C GLY A 243 17.46 5.54 -9.17
N PHE A 244 17.53 4.85 -8.03
CA PHE A 244 18.18 3.55 -7.87
C PHE A 244 17.22 2.55 -7.22
N LEU A 245 17.36 1.29 -7.57
CA LEU A 245 16.68 0.21 -6.87
C LEU A 245 17.62 -0.33 -5.79
N LEU A 246 17.33 -0.09 -4.54
CA LEU A 246 18.20 -0.40 -3.40
C LEU A 246 17.52 -1.33 -2.40
N VAL A 247 18.30 -2.12 -1.67
CA VAL A 247 17.79 -2.79 -0.45
C VAL A 247 17.56 -1.78 0.66
N ALA A 248 16.61 -2.06 1.56
CA ALA A 248 16.10 -1.11 2.57
C ALA A 248 17.18 -0.41 3.41
N HIS A 249 18.23 -1.12 3.84
CA HIS A 249 19.28 -0.49 4.63
C HIS A 249 20.19 0.44 3.81
N LEU A 250 20.50 0.10 2.54
CA LEU A 250 21.24 0.97 1.65
C LEU A 250 20.43 2.20 1.26
N ASP A 251 19.14 2.04 0.97
CA ASP A 251 18.19 3.13 0.74
C ASP A 251 18.21 4.11 1.92
N LYS A 252 18.05 3.61 3.14
CA LYS A 252 18.07 4.48 4.34
C LYS A 252 19.39 5.22 4.54
N LEU A 253 20.53 4.58 4.28
CA LEU A 253 21.84 5.21 4.37
C LEU A 253 22.03 6.29 3.28
N PHE A 254 21.52 6.03 2.09
CA PHE A 254 21.55 6.94 0.96
C PHE A 254 20.67 8.16 1.23
N ASP A 255 19.41 7.98 1.60
CA ASP A 255 18.48 9.06 1.98
C ASP A 255 19.02 9.97 3.10
N GLN A 256 19.78 9.39 4.03
CA GLN A 256 20.38 10.15 5.13
C GLN A 256 21.70 10.79 4.77
N HIS A 257 22.13 10.72 3.51
CA HIS A 257 23.43 11.22 3.01
C HIS A 257 24.62 10.64 3.79
N LEU A 258 24.51 9.40 4.28
CA LEU A 258 25.58 8.66 4.95
C LEU A 258 26.42 7.85 3.96
N ILE A 259 25.86 7.56 2.79
CA ILE A 259 26.57 7.01 1.63
C ILE A 259 26.20 7.80 0.38
N SER A 260 27.09 7.79 -0.60
CA SER A 260 26.82 8.27 -1.97
C SER A 260 27.63 7.44 -2.95
N PHE A 261 27.68 7.85 -4.22
CA PHE A 261 28.46 7.16 -5.25
C PHE A 261 29.24 8.18 -6.09
N ASP A 262 30.49 7.85 -6.43
CA ASP A 262 31.33 8.70 -7.29
C ASP A 262 30.92 8.64 -8.78
N ILE A 263 31.69 9.30 -9.62
CA ILE A 263 31.43 9.33 -11.07
C ILE A 263 31.62 7.98 -11.76
N GLN A 264 32.34 7.04 -11.16
CA GLN A 264 32.47 5.65 -11.61
C GLN A 264 31.44 4.73 -10.97
N GLY A 265 30.55 5.26 -10.12
CA GLY A 265 29.55 4.50 -9.39
C GLY A 265 30.08 3.79 -8.14
N LYS A 266 31.32 4.02 -7.74
CA LYS A 266 31.90 3.43 -6.54
C LYS A 266 31.32 4.14 -5.31
N ILE A 267 31.06 3.37 -4.26
CA ILE A 267 30.48 3.87 -3.01
C ILE A 267 31.43 4.87 -2.32
N ILE A 268 30.86 5.97 -1.85
CA ILE A 268 31.48 6.93 -0.94
C ILE A 268 30.76 6.77 0.39
N ILE A 269 31.49 6.47 1.46
CA ILE A 269 30.95 6.26 2.80
C ILE A 269 31.36 7.42 3.71
N SER A 270 30.38 8.06 4.34
CA SER A 270 30.61 9.16 5.27
C SER A 270 31.62 8.79 6.37
N ASN A 271 32.44 9.77 6.74
CA ASN A 271 33.39 9.61 7.85
C ASN A 271 32.71 9.52 9.22
N THR A 272 31.44 9.88 9.32
CA THR A 272 30.64 9.73 10.53
C THR A 272 30.34 8.25 10.87
N ILE A 273 30.45 7.33 9.89
CA ILE A 273 30.27 5.89 10.08
C ILE A 273 31.63 5.25 10.40
N SER A 274 31.80 4.82 11.64
CA SER A 274 33.02 4.14 12.10
C SER A 274 33.26 2.80 11.39
N HIS A 275 34.50 2.29 11.40
CA HIS A 275 34.84 0.99 10.79
C HIS A 275 33.98 -0.17 11.33
N ARG A 276 33.71 -0.19 12.63
CA ARG A 276 32.83 -1.19 13.26
C ARG A 276 31.40 -1.12 12.68
N GLN A 277 30.85 0.09 12.56
CA GLN A 277 29.50 0.29 12.01
C GLN A 277 29.44 -0.10 10.53
N ARG A 278 30.48 0.23 9.73
CA ARG A 278 30.56 -0.21 8.32
C ARG A 278 30.51 -1.72 8.22
N SER A 279 31.26 -2.44 9.06
CA SER A 279 31.23 -3.91 9.09
C SER A 279 29.86 -4.46 9.46
N LEU A 280 29.19 -3.90 10.49
CA LEU A 280 27.85 -4.34 10.91
C LEU A 280 26.78 -4.07 9.85
N LEU A 281 26.91 -3.00 9.06
CA LEU A 281 26.03 -2.64 7.95
C LEU A 281 26.38 -3.36 6.64
N GLY A 282 27.43 -4.20 6.66
CA GLY A 282 27.91 -4.88 5.46
C GLY A 282 28.50 -3.94 4.40
N LEU A 283 28.88 -2.70 4.79
CA LEU A 283 29.44 -1.73 3.87
C LEU A 283 30.94 -1.98 3.63
N ASN A 284 31.34 -1.98 2.37
CA ASN A 284 32.73 -2.03 1.97
C ASN A 284 33.00 -1.11 0.77
N THR A 285 34.25 -0.69 0.63
CA THR A 285 34.65 0.28 -0.40
C THR A 285 34.72 -0.30 -1.81
N SER A 286 34.47 -1.61 -1.99
CA SER A 286 34.36 -2.25 -3.31
C SER A 286 32.94 -2.20 -3.88
N MET A 287 31.94 -1.82 -3.09
CA MET A 287 30.58 -1.69 -3.53
C MET A 287 30.46 -0.66 -4.66
N LYS A 288 29.64 -0.98 -5.65
CA LYS A 288 29.47 -0.17 -6.85
C LYS A 288 28.03 -0.26 -7.36
N ILE A 289 27.50 0.86 -7.87
CA ILE A 289 26.26 0.85 -8.66
C ILE A 289 26.48 0.13 -9.98
N ASN A 290 25.65 -0.86 -10.24
CA ASN A 290 25.57 -1.48 -11.56
C ASN A 290 24.67 -0.64 -12.47
N ASN A 291 25.01 -0.57 -13.78
CA ASN A 291 24.24 0.14 -14.79
C ASN A 291 24.06 1.66 -14.53
N LEU A 292 25.12 2.32 -14.03
CA LEU A 292 25.13 3.77 -13.86
C LEU A 292 25.05 4.48 -15.22
N THR A 293 24.09 5.39 -15.39
CA THR A 293 23.89 6.16 -16.62
C THR A 293 24.44 7.59 -16.53
N PRO A 294 24.66 8.28 -17.66
CA PRO A 294 24.98 9.71 -17.66
C PRO A 294 23.88 10.55 -17.00
N GLY A 295 22.60 10.15 -17.11
CA GLY A 295 21.46 10.81 -16.44
C GLY A 295 21.55 10.74 -14.92
N ASN A 296 21.94 9.58 -14.36
CA ASN A 296 22.14 9.43 -12.92
C ASN A 296 23.22 10.40 -12.38
N GLN A 297 24.26 10.71 -13.18
CA GLN A 297 25.38 11.55 -12.73
C GLN A 297 24.95 12.97 -12.37
N ARG A 298 23.97 13.52 -13.09
CA ARG A 298 23.42 14.85 -12.81
C ARG A 298 22.81 14.89 -11.41
N TYR A 299 22.01 13.88 -11.05
CA TYR A 299 21.38 13.78 -9.76
C TYR A 299 22.36 13.40 -8.65
N LEU A 300 23.31 12.50 -8.94
CA LEU A 300 24.37 12.15 -8.00
C LEU A 300 25.28 13.33 -7.67
N HIS A 301 25.50 14.26 -8.61
CA HIS A 301 26.24 15.48 -8.32
C HIS A 301 25.57 16.29 -7.20
N HIS A 302 24.25 16.46 -7.27
CA HIS A 302 23.47 17.12 -6.23
C HIS A 302 23.53 16.36 -4.90
N HIS A 303 23.36 15.04 -4.94
CA HIS A 303 23.37 14.19 -3.74
C HIS A 303 24.73 14.19 -3.01
N ARG A 304 25.84 14.18 -3.77
CA ARG A 304 27.19 14.23 -3.18
C ARG A 304 27.48 15.52 -2.42
N GLN A 305 26.87 16.63 -2.79
CA GLN A 305 27.05 17.91 -2.08
C GLN A 305 26.45 17.89 -0.66
N GLN A 306 25.56 16.98 -0.40
CA GLN A 306 24.88 16.82 0.90
C GLN A 306 25.50 15.68 1.76
N LEU A 307 26.54 15.02 1.28
CA LEU A 307 27.20 13.90 2.01
C LEU A 307 27.77 14.40 3.35
N LYS A 308 27.41 13.72 4.44
CA LYS A 308 27.78 14.05 5.83
C LYS A 308 29.21 13.62 6.18
#